data_af7b57153a2f32c270174c4c2131efda
#
_entry.id   af7b57153a2f32c270174c4c2131efda
#
_cell.length_a   1.000
_cell.length_b   1.000
_cell.length_c   1.000
_cell.angle_alpha   90.00
_cell.angle_beta   90.00
_cell.angle_gamma   90.00
#
_symmetry.space_group_name_H-M   'P 1'
#
loop_
_entity.id
_entity.type
_entity.pdbx_description
1 polymer ?
#
loop_
_entity_poly.entity_id
_entity_poly.type
_entity_poly.pdbx_seq_one_letter_code
_entity_poly.pdbx_strand_id
1 'polypeptide(L)'
;MEMLPTFWAPAECDLLTGTTLAPALTAKLNSLNREFEQLREATSSLPWCAEQWWDEVDGILEFDDWLQVDAFYRSRALEYPGVGDCMVPCIDMANHSSGTGTAAIYEVDDQGNAVLLLRDGKTVEENGEITITYGDKKGACEMLFSYGFIEDEMESARELFLDLSIPGDDPLGRAKAAVANCAPGFKIVESGDGVSWDGAYIWLICVNEEDGLSFQIQQTVEGNRELIATWKDEPVHGFEDFRSILEQDPLWDVYHLRAVSVLQERIASQLQDLYGSDDQVDAAQHGDGTNIRERAWHLAKRLRFLESELLEKAYSYYEDEVSWRRGPLSEDLHSFRPDHGVH
;
A
#
# COMPACT_ATOMS: atom_id res chain seq x y z
N MET A 1 -1.08 -13.53 17.54
CA MET A 1 -2.16 -13.21 16.59
C MET A 1 -3.09 -12.12 17.08
N GLU A 2 -3.42 -12.05 18.35
CA GLU A 2 -4.32 -11.03 18.92
C GLU A 2 -3.96 -9.56 18.60
N MET A 3 -2.71 -9.30 18.21
CA MET A 3 -2.26 -7.95 17.85
C MET A 3 -2.34 -7.64 16.37
N LEU A 4 -2.71 -8.61 15.51
CA LEU A 4 -3.01 -8.30 14.11
C LEU A 4 -4.26 -7.42 14.03
N PRO A 5 -4.24 -6.33 13.23
CA PRO A 5 -5.37 -5.41 13.14
C PRO A 5 -6.71 -6.05 12.73
N THR A 6 -6.66 -7.19 12.03
CA THR A 6 -7.87 -7.95 11.68
C THR A 6 -8.62 -8.53 12.89
N PHE A 7 -7.98 -8.57 14.09
CA PHE A 7 -8.62 -8.98 15.36
C PHE A 7 -8.80 -7.82 16.33
N TRP A 8 -8.65 -6.59 15.86
CA TRP A 8 -8.90 -5.43 16.70
C TRP A 8 -10.41 -5.20 16.86
N ALA A 9 -10.80 -4.82 18.07
CA ALA A 9 -12.16 -4.37 18.31
C ALA A 9 -12.48 -3.11 17.51
N PRO A 10 -13.75 -2.83 17.19
CA PRO A 10 -14.11 -1.62 16.42
C PRO A 10 -13.51 -0.34 16.96
N ALA A 11 -13.52 -0.13 18.30
CA ALA A 11 -12.91 1.04 18.93
C ALA A 11 -11.38 1.09 18.78
N GLU A 12 -10.70 -0.06 18.63
CA GLU A 12 -9.27 -0.11 18.34
C GLU A 12 -8.99 0.16 16.86
N CYS A 13 -9.85 -0.29 15.95
CA CYS A 13 -9.77 0.05 14.53
C CYS A 13 -9.93 1.56 14.30
N ASP A 14 -10.77 2.24 15.08
CA ASP A 14 -10.96 3.69 15.01
C ASP A 14 -9.66 4.47 15.32
N LEU A 15 -8.73 3.89 16.07
CA LEU A 15 -7.39 4.48 16.33
C LEU A 15 -6.54 4.62 15.05
N LEU A 16 -6.84 3.83 14.02
CA LEU A 16 -6.15 3.85 12.72
C LEU A 16 -6.71 4.91 11.76
N THR A 17 -7.76 5.64 12.15
CA THR A 17 -8.37 6.69 11.30
C THR A 17 -7.30 7.68 10.85
N GLY A 18 -7.28 7.99 9.55
CA GLY A 18 -6.28 8.88 8.94
C GLY A 18 -4.95 8.21 8.59
N THR A 19 -4.68 6.97 9.01
CA THR A 19 -3.50 6.20 8.56
C THR A 19 -3.77 5.48 7.23
N THR A 20 -2.71 5.11 6.53
CA THR A 20 -2.80 4.29 5.31
C THR A 20 -3.31 2.87 5.58
N LEU A 21 -3.21 2.41 6.82
CA LEU A 21 -3.69 1.09 7.24
C LEU A 21 -5.22 1.01 7.32
N ALA A 22 -5.92 2.09 7.70
CA ALA A 22 -7.38 2.05 7.90
C ALA A 22 -8.16 1.58 6.64
N PRO A 23 -7.96 2.18 5.45
CA PRO A 23 -8.63 1.71 4.24
C PRO A 23 -8.18 0.29 3.83
N ALA A 24 -6.91 -0.05 3.99
CA ALA A 24 -6.38 -1.38 3.68
C ALA A 24 -7.01 -2.47 4.57
N LEU A 25 -7.13 -2.20 5.88
CA LEU A 25 -7.80 -3.10 6.83
C LEU A 25 -9.28 -3.29 6.48
N THR A 26 -9.99 -2.21 6.18
CA THR A 26 -11.40 -2.26 5.78
C THR A 26 -11.59 -3.09 4.50
N ALA A 27 -10.75 -2.87 3.49
CA ALA A 27 -10.79 -3.62 2.24
C ALA A 27 -10.51 -5.12 2.48
N LYS A 28 -9.53 -5.45 3.32
CA LYS A 28 -9.19 -6.84 3.68
C LYS A 28 -10.34 -7.55 4.39
N LEU A 29 -10.91 -6.92 5.42
CA LEU A 29 -12.06 -7.50 6.15
C LEU A 29 -13.27 -7.74 5.24
N ASN A 30 -13.56 -6.80 4.34
CA ASN A 30 -14.60 -6.96 3.34
C ASN A 30 -14.30 -8.09 2.34
N SER A 31 -13.04 -8.30 1.96
CA SER A 31 -12.64 -9.42 1.09
C SER A 31 -12.81 -10.74 1.80
N LEU A 32 -12.33 -10.86 3.04
CA LEU A 32 -12.44 -12.07 3.84
C LEU A 32 -13.89 -12.46 4.10
N ASN A 33 -14.76 -11.48 4.36
CA ASN A 33 -16.19 -11.76 4.52
C ASN A 33 -16.80 -12.32 3.23
N ARG A 34 -16.47 -11.75 2.07
CA ARG A 34 -16.94 -12.28 0.77
C ARG A 34 -16.40 -13.67 0.48
N GLU A 35 -15.14 -13.94 0.78
CA GLU A 35 -14.50 -15.24 0.61
C GLU A 35 -15.17 -16.29 1.51
N PHE A 36 -15.49 -15.95 2.76
CA PHE A 36 -16.18 -16.81 3.69
C PHE A 36 -17.60 -17.15 3.20
N GLU A 37 -18.35 -16.17 2.72
CA GLU A 37 -19.68 -16.41 2.14
C GLU A 37 -19.61 -17.29 0.89
N GLN A 38 -18.61 -17.08 0.02
CA GLN A 38 -18.38 -17.93 -1.15
C GLN A 38 -18.02 -19.37 -0.76
N LEU A 39 -17.17 -19.53 0.28
CA LEU A 39 -16.86 -20.85 0.84
C LEU A 39 -18.13 -21.55 1.32
N ARG A 40 -18.98 -20.84 2.07
CA ARG A 40 -20.25 -21.35 2.56
C ARG A 40 -21.17 -21.77 1.42
N GLU A 41 -21.35 -20.92 0.43
CA GLU A 41 -22.18 -21.22 -0.74
C GLU A 41 -21.68 -22.46 -1.50
N ALA A 42 -20.36 -22.53 -1.75
CA ALA A 42 -19.76 -23.63 -2.50
C ALA A 42 -19.81 -24.98 -1.77
N THR A 43 -19.83 -25.00 -0.44
CA THR A 43 -19.68 -26.22 0.36
C THR A 43 -20.95 -26.65 1.09
N SER A 44 -21.99 -25.80 1.19
CA SER A 44 -23.24 -26.10 1.92
C SER A 44 -23.99 -27.35 1.39
N SER A 45 -23.83 -27.70 0.11
CA SER A 45 -24.44 -28.89 -0.49
C SER A 45 -23.62 -30.17 -0.27
N LEU A 46 -22.40 -30.07 0.26
CA LEU A 46 -21.57 -31.24 0.57
C LEU A 46 -22.00 -31.81 1.93
N PRO A 47 -22.45 -33.09 2.01
CA PRO A 47 -23.05 -33.62 3.25
C PRO A 47 -22.16 -33.44 4.48
N TRP A 48 -20.86 -33.72 4.36
CA TRP A 48 -19.95 -33.58 5.49
C TRP A 48 -19.78 -32.10 5.91
N CYS A 49 -19.63 -31.16 4.96
CA CYS A 49 -19.52 -29.75 5.28
C CYS A 49 -20.81 -29.19 5.87
N ALA A 50 -21.97 -29.63 5.34
CA ALA A 50 -23.26 -29.22 5.87
C ALA A 50 -23.40 -29.62 7.33
N GLU A 51 -23.01 -30.87 7.69
CA GLU A 51 -23.09 -31.37 9.05
C GLU A 51 -22.01 -30.76 9.98
N GLN A 52 -20.77 -30.69 9.55
CA GLN A 52 -19.63 -30.32 10.43
C GLN A 52 -19.36 -28.83 10.49
N TRP A 53 -19.66 -28.08 9.42
CA TRP A 53 -19.35 -26.64 9.33
C TRP A 53 -20.60 -25.76 9.48
N TRP A 54 -21.73 -26.16 8.87
CA TRP A 54 -22.86 -25.26 8.66
C TRP A 54 -24.15 -25.66 9.39
N ASP A 55 -24.15 -26.76 10.15
CA ASP A 55 -25.31 -27.13 10.94
C ASP A 55 -25.60 -26.06 12.00
N GLU A 56 -26.89 -25.73 12.20
CA GLU A 56 -27.28 -24.65 13.14
C GLU A 56 -27.04 -25.02 14.61
N VAL A 57 -26.89 -26.32 14.93
CA VAL A 57 -26.73 -26.83 16.29
C VAL A 57 -25.31 -27.31 16.57
N ASP A 58 -24.73 -28.04 15.62
CA ASP A 58 -23.44 -28.72 15.75
C ASP A 58 -22.35 -28.15 14.82
N GLY A 59 -22.70 -27.24 13.87
CA GLY A 59 -21.79 -26.56 13.00
C GLY A 59 -20.88 -25.60 13.78
N ILE A 60 -19.56 -25.72 13.54
CA ILE A 60 -18.56 -25.05 14.35
C ILE A 60 -17.77 -23.98 13.59
N LEU A 61 -17.97 -23.82 12.27
CA LEU A 61 -17.18 -22.89 11.46
C LEU A 61 -17.81 -21.51 11.47
N GLU A 62 -17.12 -20.56 12.06
CA GLU A 62 -17.49 -19.16 12.14
C GLU A 62 -16.55 -18.27 11.31
N PHE A 63 -16.92 -17.03 11.07
CA PHE A 63 -16.08 -16.07 10.37
C PHE A 63 -14.74 -15.84 11.08
N ASP A 64 -14.73 -15.89 12.39
CA ASP A 64 -13.49 -15.75 13.20
C ASP A 64 -12.49 -16.86 12.91
N ASP A 65 -12.94 -18.09 12.58
CA ASP A 65 -12.04 -19.17 12.16
C ASP A 65 -11.39 -18.85 10.81
N TRP A 66 -12.16 -18.25 9.88
CA TRP A 66 -11.63 -17.81 8.59
C TRP A 66 -10.61 -16.68 8.75
N LEU A 67 -10.87 -15.71 9.63
CA LEU A 67 -9.89 -14.69 10.01
C LEU A 67 -8.61 -15.32 10.57
N GLN A 68 -8.74 -16.38 11.37
CA GLN A 68 -7.59 -17.10 11.92
C GLN A 68 -6.75 -17.79 10.84
N VAL A 69 -7.40 -18.43 9.88
CA VAL A 69 -6.72 -19.08 8.73
C VAL A 69 -5.95 -18.05 7.92
N ASP A 70 -6.57 -16.91 7.57
CA ASP A 70 -5.89 -15.82 6.89
C ASP A 70 -4.71 -15.28 7.69
N ALA A 71 -4.89 -15.07 8.98
CA ALA A 71 -3.85 -14.56 9.88
C ALA A 71 -2.65 -15.51 9.95
N PHE A 72 -2.88 -16.80 10.04
CA PHE A 72 -1.81 -17.81 10.02
C PHE A 72 -1.04 -17.77 8.70
N TYR A 73 -1.76 -17.78 7.58
CA TYR A 73 -1.13 -17.73 6.27
C TYR A 73 -0.31 -16.44 6.10
N ARG A 74 -0.92 -15.29 6.33
CA ARG A 74 -0.32 -13.99 6.13
C ARG A 74 0.90 -13.73 7.03
N SER A 75 0.90 -14.23 8.28
CA SER A 75 1.98 -14.00 9.24
C SER A 75 3.04 -15.09 9.25
N ARG A 76 2.85 -16.23 8.57
CA ARG A 76 3.73 -17.41 8.65
C ARG A 76 4.15 -17.98 7.30
N ALA A 77 3.48 -17.61 6.20
CA ALA A 77 3.94 -18.01 4.89
C ALA A 77 5.28 -17.34 4.59
N LEU A 78 6.23 -18.12 4.10
CA LEU A 78 7.57 -17.71 3.72
C LEU A 78 7.71 -17.87 2.22
N GLU A 79 8.21 -16.85 1.55
CA GLU A 79 8.47 -16.90 0.11
C GLU A 79 9.76 -17.65 -0.17
N TYR A 80 9.64 -18.83 -0.78
CA TYR A 80 10.80 -19.62 -1.21
C TYR A 80 11.11 -19.38 -2.68
N PRO A 81 12.35 -19.04 -3.03
CA PRO A 81 12.76 -18.78 -4.41
C PRO A 81 12.41 -19.94 -5.35
N GLY A 82 11.65 -19.65 -6.41
CA GLY A 82 11.22 -20.63 -7.41
C GLY A 82 10.08 -21.57 -7.00
N VAL A 83 9.58 -21.44 -5.76
CA VAL A 83 8.45 -22.24 -5.24
C VAL A 83 7.25 -21.35 -4.93
N GLY A 84 7.48 -20.13 -4.41
CA GLY A 84 6.45 -19.20 -3.95
C GLY A 84 6.19 -19.31 -2.44
N ASP A 85 5.03 -18.82 -2.01
CA ASP A 85 4.65 -18.79 -0.61
C ASP A 85 4.34 -20.17 -0.05
N CYS A 86 5.06 -20.54 1.01
CA CYS A 86 4.95 -21.83 1.67
C CYS A 86 4.84 -21.69 3.19
N MET A 87 3.95 -22.44 3.81
CA MET A 87 3.94 -22.63 5.26
C MET A 87 4.78 -23.89 5.57
N VAL A 88 5.98 -23.69 6.11
CA VAL A 88 6.91 -24.78 6.44
C VAL A 88 6.93 -24.99 7.94
N PRO A 89 6.36 -26.08 8.47
CA PRO A 89 6.29 -26.36 9.90
C PRO A 89 7.67 -26.25 10.57
N CYS A 90 7.70 -25.61 11.73
CA CYS A 90 8.86 -25.27 12.54
C CYS A 90 9.67 -24.07 12.03
N ILE A 91 9.91 -23.91 10.74
CA ILE A 91 10.62 -22.74 10.19
C ILE A 91 9.72 -21.49 10.29
N ASP A 92 8.42 -21.66 10.06
CA ASP A 92 7.37 -20.64 10.19
C ASP A 92 7.16 -20.11 11.62
N MET A 93 7.79 -20.76 12.61
CA MET A 93 7.76 -20.34 14.01
C MET A 93 8.92 -19.43 14.41
N ALA A 94 9.94 -19.26 13.52
CA ALA A 94 11.06 -18.38 13.79
C ALA A 94 10.59 -16.92 13.83
N ASN A 95 10.99 -16.19 14.89
CA ASN A 95 10.66 -14.78 15.05
C ASN A 95 11.51 -13.89 14.13
N HIS A 96 11.02 -12.68 13.94
CA HIS A 96 11.70 -11.66 13.16
C HIS A 96 12.86 -11.01 13.92
N SER A 97 13.92 -10.71 13.18
CA SER A 97 14.91 -9.71 13.54
C SER A 97 15.47 -9.08 12.26
N SER A 98 15.72 -7.78 12.28
CA SER A 98 16.24 -7.05 11.12
C SER A 98 17.77 -6.94 11.13
N GLY A 99 18.33 -6.72 9.96
CA GLY A 99 19.74 -6.40 9.75
C GLY A 99 20.71 -7.39 10.40
N THR A 100 21.60 -6.86 11.25
CA THR A 100 22.63 -7.67 11.94
C THR A 100 22.06 -8.56 13.04
N GLY A 101 20.83 -8.34 13.50
CA GLY A 101 20.15 -9.18 14.49
C GLY A 101 19.66 -10.52 13.91
N THR A 102 19.45 -10.61 12.61
CA THR A 102 18.99 -11.84 11.95
C THR A 102 20.04 -12.94 12.09
N ALA A 103 19.67 -14.07 12.69
CA ALA A 103 20.57 -15.19 12.95
C ALA A 103 20.62 -16.19 11.78
N ALA A 104 19.49 -16.42 11.09
CA ALA A 104 19.35 -17.47 10.11
C ALA A 104 18.68 -16.97 8.80
N ILE A 105 18.85 -17.77 7.76
CA ILE A 105 18.15 -17.66 6.48
C ILE A 105 17.42 -18.97 6.20
N TYR A 106 16.36 -18.89 5.42
CA TYR A 106 15.67 -20.07 4.91
C TYR A 106 15.82 -20.14 3.39
N GLU A 107 15.98 -21.32 2.84
CA GLU A 107 16.17 -21.55 1.42
C GLU A 107 15.73 -22.96 1.02
N VAL A 108 15.77 -23.24 -0.28
CA VAL A 108 15.57 -24.59 -0.83
C VAL A 108 16.94 -25.16 -1.18
N ASP A 109 17.26 -26.35 -0.65
CA ASP A 109 18.49 -27.05 -0.98
C ASP A 109 18.45 -27.70 -2.39
N ASP A 110 19.58 -28.25 -2.83
CA ASP A 110 19.70 -28.90 -4.13
C ASP A 110 18.78 -30.15 -4.29
N GLN A 111 18.19 -30.65 -3.21
CA GLN A 111 17.27 -31.78 -3.17
C GLN A 111 15.81 -31.36 -3.14
N GLY A 112 15.55 -30.04 -3.10
CA GLY A 112 14.20 -29.47 -2.99
C GLY A 112 13.64 -29.45 -1.56
N ASN A 113 14.48 -29.59 -0.52
CA ASN A 113 14.04 -29.49 0.86
C ASN A 113 14.12 -28.04 1.33
N ALA A 114 13.12 -27.61 2.13
CA ALA A 114 13.20 -26.36 2.87
C ALA A 114 14.18 -26.52 4.04
N VAL A 115 15.17 -25.64 4.10
CA VAL A 115 16.21 -25.67 5.13
C VAL A 115 16.33 -24.31 5.83
N LEU A 116 16.69 -24.35 7.11
CA LEU A 116 17.03 -23.18 7.90
C LEU A 116 18.51 -23.22 8.24
N LEU A 117 19.27 -22.24 7.77
CA LEU A 117 20.71 -22.17 7.89
C LEU A 117 21.13 -20.94 8.70
N LEU A 118 22.13 -21.08 9.56
CA LEU A 118 22.74 -19.91 10.20
C LEU A 118 23.45 -19.06 9.14
N ARG A 119 23.32 -17.75 9.25
CA ARG A 119 24.07 -16.82 8.43
C ARG A 119 25.57 -16.94 8.68
N ASP A 120 26.37 -16.65 7.67
CA ASP A 120 27.83 -16.68 7.74
C ASP A 120 28.33 -15.80 8.91
N GLY A 121 29.20 -16.41 9.73
CA GLY A 121 29.77 -15.73 10.91
C GLY A 121 28.82 -15.60 12.10
N LYS A 122 27.58 -16.10 12.03
CA LYS A 122 26.66 -16.14 13.16
C LYS A 122 26.82 -17.41 13.99
N THR A 123 26.71 -17.24 15.28
CA THR A 123 26.63 -18.33 16.26
C THR A 123 25.43 -18.07 17.16
N VAL A 124 24.73 -19.11 17.57
CA VAL A 124 23.63 -19.05 18.52
C VAL A 124 24.07 -19.82 19.75
N GLU A 125 23.94 -19.21 20.93
CA GLU A 125 24.24 -19.88 22.20
C GLU A 125 23.20 -20.97 22.48
N GLU A 126 23.53 -21.89 23.38
CA GLU A 126 22.59 -22.93 23.81
C GLU A 126 21.32 -22.26 24.41
N ASN A 127 20.16 -22.66 23.92
CA ASN A 127 18.85 -22.08 24.23
C ASN A 127 18.66 -20.63 23.68
N GLY A 128 19.56 -20.12 22.86
CA GLY A 128 19.38 -18.86 22.17
C GLY A 128 18.31 -18.94 21.10
N GLU A 129 17.63 -17.83 20.86
CA GLU A 129 16.60 -17.72 19.84
C GLU A 129 17.21 -17.68 18.44
N ILE A 130 16.61 -18.42 17.51
CA ILE A 130 16.96 -18.37 16.08
C ILE A 130 15.95 -17.48 15.37
N THR A 131 16.42 -16.35 14.88
CA THR A 131 15.60 -15.36 14.17
C THR A 131 15.86 -15.38 12.68
N ILE A 132 14.82 -15.07 11.92
CA ILE A 132 14.87 -14.83 10.46
C ILE A 132 14.44 -13.39 10.17
N THR A 133 14.65 -12.90 8.97
CA THR A 133 14.01 -11.66 8.54
C THR A 133 12.66 -11.94 7.88
N TYR A 134 11.65 -11.16 8.22
CA TYR A 134 10.36 -11.14 7.50
C TYR A 134 10.41 -10.18 6.31
N GLY A 135 11.53 -9.47 6.15
CA GLY A 135 11.82 -8.52 5.09
C GLY A 135 12.38 -7.21 5.66
N ASP A 136 13.67 -6.96 5.44
CA ASP A 136 14.38 -5.77 6.01
C ASP A 136 13.86 -4.43 5.46
N LYS A 137 13.10 -4.46 4.35
CA LYS A 137 12.56 -3.27 3.68
C LYS A 137 11.07 -3.03 3.91
N LYS A 138 10.39 -3.92 4.63
CA LYS A 138 8.96 -3.76 4.87
C LYS A 138 8.65 -2.49 5.67
N GLY A 139 7.61 -1.78 5.23
CA GLY A 139 7.13 -0.58 5.91
C GLY A 139 6.39 -0.88 7.21
N ALA A 140 6.24 0.16 8.05
CA ALA A 140 5.55 0.05 9.33
C ALA A 140 4.10 -0.44 9.19
N CYS A 141 3.40 0.02 8.16
CA CYS A 141 2.02 -0.40 7.85
C CYS A 141 1.96 -1.91 7.56
N GLU A 142 2.85 -2.44 6.71
CA GLU A 142 2.90 -3.87 6.38
C GLU A 142 3.30 -4.71 7.59
N MET A 143 4.28 -4.27 8.38
CA MET A 143 4.71 -4.96 9.59
C MET A 143 3.57 -5.09 10.60
N LEU A 144 2.83 -4.02 10.86
CA LEU A 144 1.68 -4.06 11.74
C LEU A 144 0.55 -4.92 11.16
N PHE A 145 0.22 -4.74 9.89
CA PHE A 145 -0.87 -5.44 9.23
C PHE A 145 -0.65 -6.96 9.15
N SER A 146 0.56 -7.38 8.78
CA SER A 146 0.88 -8.79 8.54
C SER A 146 1.35 -9.55 9.76
N TYR A 147 2.02 -8.86 10.71
CA TYR A 147 2.70 -9.52 11.83
C TYR A 147 2.25 -9.02 13.20
N GLY A 148 1.52 -7.90 13.29
CA GLY A 148 0.98 -7.37 14.55
C GLY A 148 2.01 -6.66 15.43
N PHE A 149 3.11 -6.17 14.86
CA PHE A 149 4.12 -5.36 15.54
C PHE A 149 4.78 -4.37 14.57
N ILE A 150 5.49 -3.40 15.12
CA ILE A 150 6.36 -2.46 14.42
C ILE A 150 7.72 -2.55 15.10
N GLU A 151 8.80 -2.58 14.32
CA GLU A 151 10.17 -2.62 14.86
C GLU A 151 10.46 -1.36 15.70
N ASP A 152 11.09 -1.54 16.85
CA ASP A 152 11.37 -0.44 17.80
C ASP A 152 12.35 0.60 17.22
N GLU A 153 13.29 0.16 16.38
CA GLU A 153 14.30 1.02 15.75
C GLU A 153 13.81 1.78 14.51
N MET A 154 12.56 1.56 14.06
CA MET A 154 12.03 2.34 12.95
C MET A 154 11.91 3.82 13.31
N GLU A 155 12.51 4.69 12.51
CA GLU A 155 12.42 6.15 12.66
C GLU A 155 11.39 6.78 11.71
N SER A 156 11.04 6.08 10.62
CA SER A 156 9.98 6.46 9.68
C SER A 156 9.22 5.23 9.20
N ALA A 157 8.12 5.41 8.48
CA ALA A 157 7.33 4.31 7.92
C ALA A 157 8.07 3.48 6.86
N ARG A 158 9.26 3.87 6.41
CA ARG A 158 10.07 3.32 5.30
C ARG A 158 9.37 3.40 3.94
N GLU A 159 8.13 2.99 3.87
CA GLU A 159 7.32 3.08 2.65
C GLU A 159 5.84 3.30 2.98
N LEU A 160 5.13 3.96 2.08
CA LEU A 160 3.69 4.19 2.14
C LEU A 160 3.09 4.00 0.75
N PHE A 161 1.90 3.43 0.69
CA PHE A 161 1.07 3.45 -0.51
C PHE A 161 -0.09 4.43 -0.32
N LEU A 162 -0.22 5.38 -1.23
CA LEU A 162 -1.33 6.35 -1.26
C LEU A 162 -2.18 6.07 -2.50
N ASP A 163 -3.45 5.82 -2.27
CA ASP A 163 -4.43 5.63 -3.33
C ASP A 163 -4.71 6.94 -4.07
N LEU A 164 -5.05 6.83 -5.33
CA LEU A 164 -5.46 7.93 -6.20
C LEU A 164 -6.76 7.59 -6.89
N SER A 165 -7.64 8.57 -6.97
CA SER A 165 -8.85 8.48 -7.78
C SER A 165 -8.69 9.33 -9.03
N ILE A 166 -9.24 8.87 -10.14
CA ILE A 166 -9.37 9.70 -11.33
C ILE A 166 -10.39 10.79 -11.03
N PRO A 167 -10.10 12.07 -11.31
CA PRO A 167 -11.06 13.15 -11.13
C PRO A 167 -12.41 12.87 -11.76
N GLY A 168 -13.49 13.16 -11.05
CA GLY A 168 -14.84 12.86 -11.53
C GLY A 168 -15.28 13.63 -12.77
N ASP A 169 -14.62 14.72 -13.08
CA ASP A 169 -14.79 15.59 -14.23
C ASP A 169 -13.85 15.25 -15.41
N ASP A 170 -12.95 14.25 -15.25
CA ASP A 170 -12.10 13.78 -16.34
C ASP A 170 -12.97 13.10 -17.43
N PRO A 171 -13.04 13.66 -18.64
CA PRO A 171 -13.85 13.09 -19.72
C PRO A 171 -13.40 11.69 -20.15
N LEU A 172 -12.12 11.37 -19.94
CA LEU A 172 -11.53 10.05 -20.21
C LEU A 172 -11.57 9.10 -19.01
N GLY A 173 -12.08 9.55 -17.85
CA GLY A 173 -11.96 8.85 -16.58
C GLY A 173 -12.44 7.41 -16.61
N ARG A 174 -13.58 7.11 -17.27
CA ARG A 174 -14.10 5.73 -17.40
C ARG A 174 -13.18 4.84 -18.24
N ALA A 175 -12.63 5.39 -19.32
CA ALA A 175 -11.73 4.66 -20.20
C ALA A 175 -10.39 4.40 -19.50
N LYS A 176 -9.84 5.40 -18.83
CA LYS A 176 -8.62 5.26 -17.99
C LYS A 176 -8.80 4.17 -16.94
N ALA A 177 -9.89 4.20 -16.18
CA ALA A 177 -10.18 3.18 -15.17
C ALA A 177 -10.32 1.77 -15.75
N ALA A 178 -10.87 1.65 -16.97
CA ALA A 178 -11.07 0.35 -17.63
C ALA A 178 -9.78 -0.29 -18.17
N VAL A 179 -8.79 0.54 -18.54
CA VAL A 179 -7.52 0.05 -19.09
C VAL A 179 -6.39 -0.01 -18.05
N ALA A 180 -6.58 0.64 -16.90
CA ALA A 180 -5.61 0.62 -15.82
C ALA A 180 -5.46 -0.81 -15.28
N ASN A 181 -4.33 -1.43 -15.55
CA ASN A 181 -3.94 -2.76 -15.05
C ASN A 181 -2.89 -2.67 -13.92
N CYS A 182 -2.79 -1.51 -13.29
CA CYS A 182 -1.88 -1.24 -12.18
C CYS A 182 -2.64 -0.77 -10.93
N ALA A 183 -1.99 -0.81 -9.78
CA ALA A 183 -2.57 -0.34 -8.53
C ALA A 183 -2.95 1.15 -8.64
N PRO A 184 -4.19 1.54 -8.24
CA PRO A 184 -4.68 2.91 -8.36
C PRO A 184 -4.06 3.82 -7.29
N GLY A 185 -2.80 4.18 -7.45
CA GLY A 185 -2.06 4.99 -6.50
C GLY A 185 -0.57 5.02 -6.79
N PHE A 186 0.18 5.40 -5.80
CA PHE A 186 1.64 5.43 -5.85
C PHE A 186 2.25 5.03 -4.50
N LYS A 187 3.45 4.51 -4.56
CA LYS A 187 4.27 4.20 -3.39
C LYS A 187 5.28 5.32 -3.15
N ILE A 188 5.40 5.76 -1.91
CA ILE A 188 6.50 6.59 -1.43
C ILE A 188 7.47 5.68 -0.71
N VAL A 189 8.76 5.81 -0.99
CA VAL A 189 9.83 5.01 -0.37
C VAL A 189 10.91 5.93 0.14
N GLU A 190 11.29 5.73 1.40
CA GLU A 190 12.46 6.38 1.98
C GLU A 190 13.73 5.62 1.56
N SER A 191 14.73 6.36 1.11
CA SER A 191 16.07 5.85 0.80
C SER A 191 17.13 6.72 1.47
N GLY A 192 18.34 6.21 1.60
CA GLY A 192 19.44 6.96 2.24
C GLY A 192 19.70 8.35 1.64
N ASP A 193 19.33 8.56 0.37
CA ASP A 193 19.50 9.79 -0.38
C ASP A 193 18.25 10.72 -0.35
N GLY A 194 17.17 10.30 0.34
CA GLY A 194 15.95 11.10 0.42
C GLY A 194 14.68 10.26 0.25
N VAL A 195 13.69 10.82 -0.44
CA VAL A 195 12.40 10.20 -0.73
C VAL A 195 12.27 10.00 -2.23
N SER A 196 11.79 8.84 -2.62
CA SER A 196 11.42 8.52 -4.00
C SER A 196 9.97 8.06 -4.08
N TRP A 197 9.41 8.09 -5.28
CA TRP A 197 8.08 7.56 -5.53
C TRP A 197 8.04 6.68 -6.78
N ASP A 198 7.08 5.78 -6.81
CA ASP A 198 6.78 4.93 -7.95
C ASP A 198 5.27 4.68 -8.03
N GLY A 199 4.73 4.73 -9.25
CA GLY A 199 3.31 4.51 -9.49
C GLY A 199 2.94 4.79 -10.95
N ALA A 200 2.69 3.74 -11.73
CA ALA A 200 2.28 3.84 -13.13
C ALA A 200 0.94 4.60 -13.29
N TYR A 201 0.05 4.48 -12.31
CA TYR A 201 -1.28 5.09 -12.34
C TYR A 201 -1.25 6.62 -12.39
N ILE A 202 -0.25 7.25 -11.78
CA ILE A 202 -0.10 8.71 -11.78
C ILE A 202 0.06 9.26 -13.21
N TRP A 203 0.82 8.57 -14.05
CA TRP A 203 1.04 8.97 -15.43
C TRP A 203 -0.23 8.96 -16.27
N LEU A 204 -1.12 8.02 -15.97
CA LEU A 204 -2.44 7.95 -16.59
C LEU A 204 -3.36 9.12 -16.17
N ILE A 205 -3.25 9.57 -14.90
CA ILE A 205 -4.00 10.71 -14.40
C ILE A 205 -3.50 12.03 -14.97
N CYS A 206 -2.18 12.18 -15.14
CA CYS A 206 -1.53 13.44 -15.53
C CYS A 206 -1.73 13.84 -16.98
N VAL A 207 -2.19 12.96 -17.85
CA VAL A 207 -2.37 13.23 -19.28
C VAL A 207 -3.84 13.09 -19.69
N ASN A 208 -4.21 13.80 -20.75
CA ASN A 208 -5.58 13.82 -21.27
C ASN A 208 -5.63 13.79 -22.81
N GLU A 209 -6.80 13.99 -23.38
CA GLU A 209 -7.01 14.01 -24.84
C GLU A 209 -6.20 15.11 -25.53
N GLU A 210 -6.06 16.28 -24.91
CA GLU A 210 -5.30 17.41 -25.48
C GLU A 210 -3.79 17.10 -25.57
N ASP A 211 -3.30 16.23 -24.70
CA ASP A 211 -1.89 15.78 -24.71
C ASP A 211 -1.64 14.70 -25.79
N GLY A 212 -2.71 14.04 -26.27
CA GLY A 212 -2.66 12.98 -27.26
C GLY A 212 -3.05 11.59 -26.77
N LEU A 213 -3.62 11.47 -25.54
CA LEU A 213 -4.18 10.22 -25.06
C LEU A 213 -5.58 10.02 -25.66
N SER A 214 -5.81 8.90 -26.33
CA SER A 214 -7.14 8.56 -26.83
C SER A 214 -7.44 7.07 -26.64
N PHE A 215 -8.73 6.71 -26.77
CA PHE A 215 -9.21 5.35 -26.56
C PHE A 215 -10.09 4.92 -27.73
N GLN A 216 -9.87 3.70 -28.20
CA GLN A 216 -10.63 3.12 -29.31
C GLN A 216 -11.10 1.71 -28.94
N ILE A 217 -12.31 1.36 -29.37
CA ILE A 217 -12.80 -0.01 -29.23
C ILE A 217 -12.43 -0.77 -30.51
N GLN A 218 -11.61 -1.80 -30.34
CA GLN A 218 -11.26 -2.71 -31.42
C GLN A 218 -11.93 -4.07 -31.22
N GLN A 219 -12.19 -4.75 -32.33
CA GLN A 219 -12.70 -6.11 -32.30
C GLN A 219 -11.52 -7.07 -32.52
N THR A 220 -11.35 -7.98 -31.55
CA THR A 220 -10.33 -9.03 -31.66
C THR A 220 -10.68 -10.03 -32.77
N VAL A 221 -9.71 -10.82 -33.20
CA VAL A 221 -9.90 -11.89 -34.18
C VAL A 221 -10.97 -12.91 -33.73
N GLU A 222 -11.14 -13.05 -32.42
CA GLU A 222 -12.12 -13.94 -31.79
C GLU A 222 -13.54 -13.30 -31.69
N GLY A 223 -13.68 -12.03 -32.12
CA GLY A 223 -14.96 -11.31 -32.10
C GLY A 223 -15.24 -10.55 -30.80
N ASN A 224 -14.34 -10.58 -29.82
CA ASN A 224 -14.47 -9.83 -28.58
C ASN A 224 -14.18 -8.34 -28.82
N ARG A 225 -14.78 -7.47 -27.99
CA ARG A 225 -14.48 -6.03 -28.00
C ARG A 225 -13.46 -5.72 -26.92
N GLU A 226 -12.39 -5.04 -27.31
CA GLU A 226 -11.33 -4.63 -26.43
C GLU A 226 -11.13 -3.11 -26.53
N LEU A 227 -10.94 -2.46 -25.36
CA LEU A 227 -10.63 -1.05 -25.29
C LEU A 227 -9.12 -0.88 -25.38
N ILE A 228 -8.64 -0.20 -26.41
CA ILE A 228 -7.20 0.06 -26.63
C ILE A 228 -6.94 1.54 -26.40
N ALA A 229 -5.91 1.83 -25.61
CA ALA A 229 -5.38 3.17 -25.45
C ALA A 229 -4.37 3.48 -26.56
N THR A 230 -4.34 4.71 -27.03
CA THR A 230 -3.30 5.21 -27.94
C THR A 230 -2.70 6.50 -27.38
N TRP A 231 -1.42 6.68 -27.60
CA TRP A 231 -0.69 7.91 -27.30
C TRP A 231 -0.17 8.48 -28.62
N LYS A 232 -0.69 9.65 -29.01
CA LYS A 232 -0.31 10.31 -30.28
C LYS A 232 -0.40 9.35 -31.49
N ASP A 233 -1.52 8.63 -31.58
CA ASP A 233 -1.85 7.63 -32.59
C ASP A 233 -1.08 6.30 -32.51
N GLU A 234 -0.12 6.13 -31.59
CA GLU A 234 0.59 4.87 -31.36
C GLU A 234 -0.08 4.07 -30.24
N PRO A 235 -0.28 2.75 -30.39
CA PRO A 235 -0.94 1.94 -29.37
C PRO A 235 -0.10 1.82 -28.09
N VAL A 236 -0.77 1.94 -26.94
CA VAL A 236 -0.19 1.71 -25.60
C VAL A 236 -0.57 0.32 -25.15
N HIS A 237 0.40 -0.59 -25.04
CA HIS A 237 0.16 -2.00 -24.68
C HIS A 237 0.10 -2.27 -23.17
N GLY A 238 0.43 -1.29 -22.35
CA GLY A 238 0.36 -1.34 -20.90
C GLY A 238 0.79 -0.03 -20.29
N PHE A 239 0.22 0.32 -19.13
CA PHE A 239 0.56 1.58 -18.45
C PHE A 239 1.76 1.47 -17.53
N GLU A 240 2.28 0.27 -17.28
CA GLU A 240 3.52 0.07 -16.51
C GLU A 240 4.71 0.75 -17.20
N ASP A 241 4.77 0.70 -18.54
CA ASP A 241 5.84 1.33 -19.34
C ASP A 241 5.46 2.73 -19.84
N PHE A 242 4.28 3.25 -19.50
CA PHE A 242 3.77 4.51 -20.05
C PHE A 242 4.66 5.70 -19.69
N ARG A 243 5.27 5.69 -18.52
CA ARG A 243 6.29 6.66 -18.13
C ARG A 243 7.40 6.77 -19.17
N SER A 244 7.94 5.64 -19.63
CA SER A 244 9.05 5.61 -20.61
C SER A 244 8.65 6.22 -21.96
N ILE A 245 7.36 6.13 -22.33
CA ILE A 245 6.82 6.78 -23.52
C ILE A 245 6.74 8.30 -23.32
N LEU A 246 6.28 8.74 -22.15
CA LEU A 246 6.18 10.17 -21.81
C LEU A 246 7.55 10.82 -21.68
N GLU A 247 8.57 10.12 -21.17
CA GLU A 247 9.96 10.62 -21.04
C GLU A 247 10.59 10.97 -22.39
N GLN A 248 10.13 10.39 -23.48
CA GLN A 248 10.58 10.68 -24.84
C GLN A 248 9.84 11.87 -25.48
N ASP A 249 8.78 12.35 -24.83
CA ASP A 249 7.96 13.45 -25.35
C ASP A 249 8.60 14.81 -25.08
N PRO A 250 8.54 15.77 -26.01
CA PRO A 250 9.03 17.13 -25.80
C PRO A 250 8.37 17.87 -24.62
N LEU A 251 7.19 17.44 -24.18
CA LEU A 251 6.45 18.01 -23.06
C LEU A 251 6.66 17.23 -21.74
N TRP A 252 7.67 16.37 -21.68
CA TRP A 252 7.98 15.58 -20.49
C TRP A 252 7.99 16.40 -19.20
N ASP A 253 8.65 17.56 -19.19
CA ASP A 253 8.72 18.43 -18.01
C ASP A 253 7.34 18.91 -17.53
N VAL A 254 6.38 19.07 -18.46
CA VAL A 254 4.99 19.46 -18.13
C VAL A 254 4.28 18.27 -17.47
N TYR A 255 4.40 17.07 -18.02
CA TYR A 255 3.77 15.87 -17.46
C TYR A 255 4.37 15.53 -16.11
N HIS A 256 5.68 15.64 -15.99
CA HIS A 256 6.37 15.43 -14.72
C HIS A 256 5.94 16.44 -13.65
N LEU A 257 5.83 17.72 -13.99
CA LEU A 257 5.34 18.75 -13.06
C LEU A 257 3.89 18.47 -12.61
N ARG A 258 3.02 18.03 -13.53
CA ARG A 258 1.65 17.62 -13.18
C ARG A 258 1.67 16.42 -12.23
N ALA A 259 2.51 15.43 -12.49
CA ALA A 259 2.65 14.25 -11.64
C ALA A 259 3.08 14.64 -10.22
N VAL A 260 4.14 15.44 -10.08
CA VAL A 260 4.62 15.91 -8.76
C VAL A 260 3.58 16.77 -8.05
N SER A 261 2.79 17.56 -8.79
CA SER A 261 1.69 18.34 -8.21
C SER A 261 0.57 17.45 -7.63
N VAL A 262 0.21 16.38 -8.35
CA VAL A 262 -0.78 15.39 -7.87
C VAL A 262 -0.24 14.65 -6.64
N LEU A 263 1.04 14.27 -6.64
CA LEU A 263 1.71 13.68 -5.48
C LEU A 263 1.61 14.59 -4.26
N GLN A 264 2.03 15.84 -4.41
CA GLN A 264 2.08 16.81 -3.32
C GLN A 264 0.69 17.06 -2.75
N GLU A 265 -0.34 17.22 -3.59
CA GLU A 265 -1.72 17.39 -3.15
C GLU A 265 -2.23 16.16 -2.36
N ARG A 266 -1.95 14.96 -2.85
CA ARG A 266 -2.36 13.72 -2.18
C ARG A 266 -1.66 13.52 -0.84
N ILE A 267 -0.34 13.84 -0.77
CA ILE A 267 0.43 13.80 0.47
C ILE A 267 -0.12 14.81 1.48
N ALA A 268 -0.41 16.04 1.05
CA ALA A 268 -1.01 17.07 1.91
C ALA A 268 -2.36 16.63 2.47
N SER A 269 -3.22 16.05 1.62
CA SER A 269 -4.52 15.49 2.06
C SER A 269 -4.33 14.39 3.10
N GLN A 270 -3.37 13.46 2.89
CA GLN A 270 -3.10 12.39 3.86
C GLN A 270 -2.61 12.93 5.21
N LEU A 271 -1.74 13.93 5.21
CA LEU A 271 -1.29 14.60 6.43
C LEU A 271 -2.46 15.29 7.15
N GLN A 272 -3.35 15.93 6.39
CA GLN A 272 -4.53 16.58 6.96
C GLN A 272 -5.47 15.55 7.62
N ASP A 273 -5.71 14.41 6.99
CA ASP A 273 -6.54 13.34 7.54
C ASP A 273 -5.91 12.74 8.80
N LEU A 274 -4.59 12.57 8.79
CA LEU A 274 -3.83 12.04 9.91
C LEU A 274 -3.91 12.98 11.11
N TYR A 275 -3.54 14.25 10.96
CA TYR A 275 -3.58 15.23 12.05
C TYR A 275 -4.99 15.59 12.49
N GLY A 276 -5.95 15.63 11.56
CA GLY A 276 -7.34 15.92 11.86
C GLY A 276 -8.01 14.91 12.79
N SER A 277 -7.45 13.70 12.90
CA SER A 277 -7.94 12.62 13.79
C SER A 277 -7.13 12.45 15.08
N ASP A 278 -6.03 13.19 15.29
CA ASP A 278 -5.14 12.99 16.46
C ASP A 278 -5.86 13.23 17.80
N ASP A 279 -6.62 14.31 17.93
CA ASP A 279 -7.38 14.61 19.16
C ASP A 279 -8.37 13.49 19.53
N GLN A 280 -8.99 12.87 18.51
CA GLN A 280 -9.92 11.74 18.71
C GLN A 280 -9.17 10.50 19.21
N VAL A 281 -8.02 10.20 18.63
CA VAL A 281 -7.18 9.07 19.03
C VAL A 281 -6.65 9.25 20.46
N ASP A 282 -6.21 10.46 20.82
CA ASP A 282 -5.70 10.75 22.16
C ASP A 282 -6.82 10.71 23.21
N ALA A 283 -8.02 11.20 22.89
CA ALA A 283 -9.17 11.12 23.77
C ALA A 283 -9.64 9.68 24.02
N ALA A 284 -9.48 8.79 23.03
CA ALA A 284 -9.89 7.39 23.14
C ALA A 284 -9.15 6.60 24.23
N GLN A 285 -7.90 6.98 24.55
CA GLN A 285 -7.14 6.37 25.66
C GLN A 285 -7.78 6.62 27.03
N HIS A 286 -8.46 7.74 27.23
CA HIS A 286 -8.98 8.20 28.52
C HIS A 286 -10.51 8.05 28.62
N GLY A 287 -11.16 7.48 27.59
CA GLY A 287 -12.62 7.35 27.55
C GLY A 287 -13.16 6.31 28.54
N ASP A 288 -14.01 6.72 29.48
CA ASP A 288 -14.76 5.82 30.36
C ASP A 288 -15.67 4.88 29.50
N GLY A 289 -15.33 3.60 29.47
CA GLY A 289 -16.18 2.55 28.86
C GLY A 289 -15.68 1.92 27.56
N THR A 290 -14.57 2.39 26.97
CA THR A 290 -13.93 1.72 25.82
C THR A 290 -12.85 0.78 26.31
N ASN A 291 -13.03 -0.53 26.05
CA ASN A 291 -12.02 -1.53 26.41
C ASN A 291 -10.95 -1.61 25.31
N ILE A 292 -10.14 -0.54 25.15
CA ILE A 292 -9.02 -0.48 24.23
C ILE A 292 -7.81 -1.10 24.91
N ARG A 293 -7.19 -2.08 24.26
CA ARG A 293 -5.94 -2.67 24.75
C ARG A 293 -4.80 -1.66 24.65
N GLU A 294 -4.04 -1.46 25.71
CA GLU A 294 -2.91 -0.52 25.76
C GLU A 294 -1.92 -0.74 24.60
N ARG A 295 -1.65 -2.00 24.28
CA ARG A 295 -0.74 -2.37 23.17
C ARG A 295 -1.28 -1.95 21.81
N ALA A 296 -2.60 -2.08 21.54
CA ALA A 296 -3.21 -1.63 20.31
C ALA A 296 -3.12 -0.12 20.16
N TRP A 297 -3.38 0.61 21.26
CA TRP A 297 -3.22 2.06 21.29
C TRP A 297 -1.78 2.49 20.97
N HIS A 298 -0.78 1.86 21.62
CA HIS A 298 0.63 2.16 21.35
C HIS A 298 1.05 1.87 19.91
N LEU A 299 0.58 0.77 19.34
CA LEU A 299 0.86 0.41 17.94
C LEU A 299 0.22 1.42 16.97
N ALA A 300 -1.02 1.83 17.20
CA ALA A 300 -1.68 2.86 16.41
C ALA A 300 -0.94 4.20 16.46
N LYS A 301 -0.60 4.68 17.67
CA LYS A 301 0.17 5.92 17.85
C LYS A 301 1.55 5.84 17.18
N ARG A 302 2.21 4.68 17.29
CA ARG A 302 3.50 4.46 16.65
C ARG A 302 3.40 4.50 15.13
N LEU A 303 2.39 3.83 14.55
CA LEU A 303 2.14 3.88 13.10
C LEU A 303 1.91 5.32 12.63
N ARG A 304 1.01 6.06 13.30
CA ARG A 304 0.69 7.46 12.97
C ARG A 304 1.94 8.34 12.96
N PHE A 305 2.77 8.21 13.99
CA PHE A 305 4.02 8.95 14.07
C PHE A 305 4.97 8.63 12.91
N LEU A 306 5.16 7.35 12.59
CA LEU A 306 6.06 6.94 11.51
C LEU A 306 5.54 7.35 10.12
N GLU A 307 4.23 7.29 9.91
CA GLU A 307 3.61 7.77 8.67
C GLU A 307 3.74 9.30 8.52
N SER A 308 3.54 10.07 9.60
CA SER A 308 3.70 11.52 9.55
C SER A 308 5.14 11.93 9.21
N GLU A 309 6.14 11.30 9.82
CA GLU A 309 7.56 11.57 9.53
C GLU A 309 7.89 11.38 8.04
N LEU A 310 7.44 10.26 7.43
CA LEU A 310 7.69 10.02 6.02
C LEU A 310 6.91 10.97 5.11
N LEU A 311 5.65 11.25 5.44
CA LEU A 311 4.80 12.16 4.67
C LEU A 311 5.31 13.61 4.71
N GLU A 312 5.72 14.11 5.87
CA GLU A 312 6.30 15.45 6.01
C GLU A 312 7.59 15.59 5.20
N LYS A 313 8.46 14.58 5.29
CA LYS A 313 9.71 14.53 4.52
C LYS A 313 9.43 14.53 3.01
N ALA A 314 8.45 13.73 2.57
CA ALA A 314 8.04 13.67 1.17
C ALA A 314 7.41 14.99 0.71
N TYR A 315 6.54 15.58 1.52
CA TYR A 315 5.91 16.87 1.20
C TYR A 315 6.95 17.96 0.96
N SER A 316 7.89 18.11 1.89
CA SER A 316 8.95 19.11 1.80
C SER A 316 9.84 18.89 0.57
N TYR A 317 10.20 17.64 0.29
CA TYR A 317 11.01 17.29 -0.86
C TYR A 317 10.35 17.69 -2.19
N TYR A 318 9.05 17.38 -2.37
CA TYR A 318 8.33 17.71 -3.59
C TYR A 318 7.90 19.18 -3.67
N GLU A 319 7.76 19.89 -2.56
CA GLU A 319 7.56 21.34 -2.55
C GLU A 319 8.77 22.08 -3.14
N ASP A 320 9.97 21.67 -2.76
CA ASP A 320 11.22 22.21 -3.31
C ASP A 320 11.34 21.89 -4.80
N GLU A 321 11.00 20.67 -5.23
CA GLU A 321 11.03 20.28 -6.65
C GLU A 321 10.05 21.09 -7.51
N VAL A 322 8.82 21.28 -7.05
CA VAL A 322 7.81 22.10 -7.75
C VAL A 322 8.25 23.55 -7.82
N SER A 323 8.78 24.10 -6.74
CA SER A 323 9.25 25.49 -6.67
C SER A 323 10.42 25.73 -7.62
N TRP A 324 11.38 24.83 -7.66
CA TRP A 324 12.54 24.91 -8.56
C TRP A 324 12.14 24.84 -10.04
N ARG A 325 11.19 23.96 -10.41
CA ARG A 325 10.73 23.80 -11.79
C ARG A 325 9.85 24.96 -12.28
N ARG A 326 9.10 25.61 -11.39
CA ARG A 326 8.32 26.82 -11.73
C ARG A 326 9.21 28.02 -12.05
N GLY A 327 10.47 28.01 -11.65
CA GLY A 327 11.40 29.12 -11.78
C GLY A 327 11.01 30.33 -10.94
N PRO A 328 11.87 31.34 -10.78
CA PRO A 328 11.47 32.60 -10.20
C PRO A 328 10.37 33.19 -11.10
N LEU A 329 9.20 33.42 -10.55
CA LEU A 329 8.16 34.23 -11.20
C LEU A 329 8.85 35.49 -11.70
N SER A 330 8.95 35.67 -13.00
CA SER A 330 9.58 36.84 -13.57
C SER A 330 8.86 38.08 -13.02
N GLU A 331 9.58 38.95 -12.32
CA GLU A 331 9.08 40.22 -11.82
C GLU A 331 8.63 41.18 -12.95
N ASP A 332 8.68 40.73 -14.20
CA ASP A 332 8.38 41.50 -15.41
C ASP A 332 6.92 41.77 -15.70
N LEU A 333 5.97 41.30 -14.86
CA LEU A 333 4.54 41.56 -15.07
C LEU A 333 4.04 42.88 -14.46
N HIS A 334 4.89 43.68 -13.84
CA HIS A 334 4.51 44.97 -13.29
C HIS A 334 4.81 46.21 -14.18
N SER A 335 5.26 46.05 -15.43
CA SER A 335 5.58 47.16 -16.32
C SER A 335 4.50 47.52 -17.34
N PHE A 336 3.29 46.96 -17.30
CA PHE A 336 2.16 47.46 -18.09
C PHE A 336 1.35 48.51 -17.32
N ARG A 337 1.88 49.73 -17.24
CA ARG A 337 1.05 50.94 -17.01
C ARG A 337 0.49 51.41 -18.35
N PRO A 338 -0.83 51.49 -18.53
CA PRO A 338 -1.39 52.20 -19.67
C PRO A 338 -1.16 53.69 -19.46
N ASP A 339 -0.44 54.27 -20.41
CA ASP A 339 -0.19 55.70 -20.54
C ASP A 339 -1.53 56.40 -20.87
N HIS A 340 -2.13 57.03 -19.87
CA HIS A 340 -3.25 57.96 -20.11
C HIS A 340 -2.67 59.31 -20.53
N GLY A 341 -2.45 59.44 -21.84
CA GLY A 341 -2.18 60.72 -22.48
C GLY A 341 -3.45 61.55 -22.46
N VAL A 342 -3.43 62.61 -21.71
CA VAL A 342 -4.37 63.74 -21.78
C VAL A 342 -4.08 64.54 -23.06
N HIS A 343 -5.08 64.67 -23.94
CA HIS A 343 -5.41 65.88 -24.67
C HIS A 343 -6.89 65.90 -25.05
#